data_fc7e4515e5e73684bd4d0930743b5fb8
#
_entry.id   fc7e4515e5e73684bd4d0930743b5fb8
#
_cell.length_a   1.000
_cell.length_b   1.000
_cell.length_c   1.000
_cell.angle_alpha   90.00
_cell.angle_beta   90.00
_cell.angle_gamma   90.00
#
_symmetry.space_group_name_H-M   'P 1'
#
loop_
_entity.id
_entity.type
_entity.pdbx_description
1 polymer ?
#
loop_
_entity_poly.entity_id
_entity_poly.type
_entity_poly.pdbx_seq_one_letter_code
_entity_poly.pdbx_strand_id
1 'polypeptide(L)'
;MESYANSLSGGHDPSVVKAIPYGVFDKDAAEEISAAITASALVVDCSASIAVGRYISHKLAGNTRAVSFFMNLSGTSLIMLLESSARSTRLDTLEMQYYRMLIRESALSEHLKSDQRVLYASTCRGTSLVYPQDNAAIFSGFCSKAIKETQVSEEASVSIWVVNGLALERYEELGEIFEEVACDSWHMKISPTVLEKLYSQRENKLPNETGGILIGTYDFAHNICYIVDSIDSPSDSEEYPNAYIRGHNGLKDEVMRIENISIGNLTYVGEWHSHPSNDTRPSGDDLILLKSISEFTYSQGNPGCMMILGERNYSIHLGCR
;
A
#
# COMPACT_ATOMS: atom_id res chain seq x y z
N MET A 1 -12.82 30.93 2.96
CA MET A 1 -12.99 29.81 2.04
C MET A 1 -14.06 30.06 0.97
N GLU A 2 -15.24 30.58 1.30
CA GLU A 2 -16.25 30.97 0.30
C GLU A 2 -15.74 31.96 -0.75
N SER A 3 -14.95 32.97 -0.34
CA SER A 3 -14.35 33.91 -1.28
C SER A 3 -13.34 33.26 -2.25
N TYR A 4 -12.68 32.18 -1.82
CA TYR A 4 -11.74 31.42 -2.64
C TYR A 4 -12.47 30.49 -3.61
N ALA A 5 -13.52 29.81 -3.15
CA ALA A 5 -14.40 29.02 -4.01
C ALA A 5 -15.05 29.91 -5.11
N ASN A 6 -15.48 31.11 -4.76
CA ASN A 6 -16.01 32.10 -5.69
C ASN A 6 -14.95 32.63 -6.68
N SER A 7 -13.67 32.71 -6.29
CA SER A 7 -12.58 33.07 -7.18
C SER A 7 -12.21 31.96 -8.17
N LEU A 8 -12.35 30.71 -7.78
CA LEU A 8 -12.13 29.54 -8.64
C LEU A 8 -13.24 29.35 -9.68
N SER A 9 -14.46 29.84 -9.39
CA SER A 9 -15.57 29.74 -10.32
C SER A 9 -15.39 30.57 -11.60
N GLY A 10 -14.39 31.47 -11.66
CA GLY A 10 -13.97 32.15 -12.90
C GLY A 10 -15.11 32.81 -13.71
N GLY A 11 -16.19 33.22 -13.05
CA GLY A 11 -17.41 33.73 -13.70
C GLY A 11 -18.43 32.63 -14.04
N HIS A 12 -18.24 31.38 -13.64
CA HIS A 12 -19.26 30.35 -13.69
C HIS A 12 -20.24 30.48 -12.53
N ASP A 13 -21.43 29.94 -12.72
CA ASP A 13 -22.52 29.95 -11.74
C ASP A 13 -22.02 29.49 -10.36
N PRO A 14 -22.10 30.30 -9.30
CA PRO A 14 -21.67 29.92 -7.94
C PRO A 14 -22.43 28.75 -7.35
N SER A 15 -23.54 28.31 -7.96
CA SER A 15 -24.24 27.09 -7.60
C SER A 15 -23.46 25.80 -7.95
N VAL A 16 -22.39 25.90 -8.76
CA VAL A 16 -21.60 24.75 -9.24
C VAL A 16 -20.53 24.29 -8.23
N VAL A 17 -20.11 25.18 -7.30
CA VAL A 17 -19.07 24.88 -6.31
C VAL A 17 -19.60 25.06 -4.89
N LYS A 18 -19.66 23.98 -4.14
CA LYS A 18 -19.99 24.01 -2.70
C LYS A 18 -18.73 23.78 -1.87
N ALA A 19 -18.41 24.69 -0.95
CA ALA A 19 -17.34 24.51 0.01
C ALA A 19 -17.90 23.91 1.32
N ILE A 20 -17.26 22.85 1.82
CA ILE A 20 -17.53 22.28 3.14
C ILE A 20 -16.28 22.58 3.99
N PRO A 21 -16.35 23.53 4.94
CA PRO A 21 -15.18 24.06 5.65
C PRO A 21 -14.76 23.18 6.85
N TYR A 22 -14.86 21.89 6.73
CA TYR A 22 -14.55 20.91 7.75
C TYR A 22 -13.52 19.90 7.26
N GLY A 23 -12.77 19.31 8.21
CA GLY A 23 -11.91 18.17 7.91
C GLY A 23 -12.72 16.90 7.68
N VAL A 24 -12.20 15.98 6.85
CA VAL A 24 -12.90 14.72 6.51
C VAL A 24 -13.22 13.84 7.74
N PHE A 25 -12.48 14.03 8.84
CA PHE A 25 -12.70 13.31 10.10
C PHE A 25 -13.56 14.09 11.12
N ASP A 26 -14.07 15.25 10.74
CA ASP A 26 -14.89 16.06 11.63
C ASP A 26 -16.27 15.40 11.81
N LYS A 27 -16.58 15.09 13.06
CA LYS A 27 -17.84 14.41 13.41
C LYS A 27 -19.06 15.29 13.18
N ASP A 28 -18.91 16.60 13.32
CA ASP A 28 -20.01 17.55 13.17
C ASP A 28 -20.41 17.72 11.70
N ALA A 29 -19.51 17.41 10.77
CA ALA A 29 -19.76 17.46 9.33
C ALA A 29 -19.93 16.06 8.68
N ALA A 30 -19.88 14.99 9.44
CA ALA A 30 -19.84 13.62 8.92
C ALA A 30 -21.01 13.29 7.99
N GLU A 31 -22.24 13.73 8.33
CA GLU A 31 -23.44 13.52 7.50
C GLU A 31 -23.36 14.31 6.19
N GLU A 32 -22.94 15.58 6.25
CA GLU A 32 -22.81 16.43 5.08
C GLU A 32 -21.73 15.92 4.13
N ILE A 33 -20.56 15.51 4.66
CA ILE A 33 -19.46 14.93 3.89
C ILE A 33 -19.89 13.60 3.26
N SER A 34 -20.54 12.72 4.01
CA SER A 34 -21.05 11.44 3.50
C SER A 34 -22.07 11.63 2.39
N ALA A 35 -23.00 12.57 2.56
CA ALA A 35 -23.99 12.90 1.53
C ALA A 35 -23.34 13.45 0.25
N ALA A 36 -22.36 14.35 0.39
CA ALA A 36 -21.62 14.90 -0.75
C ALA A 36 -20.87 13.80 -1.51
N ILE A 37 -20.20 12.90 -0.80
CA ILE A 37 -19.47 11.77 -1.39
C ILE A 37 -20.43 10.82 -2.13
N THR A 38 -21.53 10.44 -1.49
CA THR A 38 -22.52 9.52 -2.06
C THR A 38 -23.19 10.10 -3.33
N ALA A 39 -23.35 11.42 -3.39
CA ALA A 39 -23.91 12.12 -4.54
C ALA A 39 -22.88 12.35 -5.67
N SER A 40 -21.61 12.06 -5.44
CA SER A 40 -20.53 12.33 -6.40
C SER A 40 -20.32 11.13 -7.34
N ALA A 41 -19.93 11.42 -8.59
CA ALA A 41 -19.50 10.41 -9.55
C ALA A 41 -18.04 9.95 -9.29
N LEU A 42 -17.23 10.81 -8.69
CA LEU A 42 -15.81 10.57 -8.40
C LEU A 42 -15.39 11.34 -7.15
N VAL A 43 -14.66 10.71 -6.27
CA VAL A 43 -13.95 11.36 -5.15
C VAL A 43 -12.50 11.59 -5.56
N VAL A 44 -12.03 12.83 -5.49
CA VAL A 44 -10.65 13.19 -5.77
C VAL A 44 -9.97 13.57 -4.45
N ASP A 45 -9.05 12.73 -4.00
CA ASP A 45 -8.22 12.99 -2.83
C ASP A 45 -6.92 13.68 -3.25
N CYS A 46 -6.70 14.90 -2.75
CA CYS A 46 -5.45 15.65 -2.90
C CYS A 46 -4.86 16.01 -1.54
N SER A 47 -5.20 15.27 -0.50
CA SER A 47 -4.76 15.57 0.88
C SER A 47 -3.32 15.18 1.14
N ALA A 48 -2.75 14.28 0.34
CA ALA A 48 -1.46 13.62 0.56
C ALA A 48 -1.37 12.95 1.95
N SER A 49 -2.51 12.47 2.46
CA SER A 49 -2.64 11.85 3.78
C SER A 49 -3.01 10.38 3.66
N ILE A 50 -2.14 9.49 4.13
CA ILE A 50 -2.41 8.04 4.22
C ILE A 50 -3.72 7.79 4.98
N ALA A 51 -3.93 8.49 6.10
CA ALA A 51 -5.14 8.32 6.91
C ALA A 51 -6.42 8.69 6.14
N VAL A 52 -6.38 9.71 5.28
CA VAL A 52 -7.52 10.09 4.43
C VAL A 52 -7.76 9.04 3.36
N GLY A 53 -6.72 8.59 2.66
CA GLY A 53 -6.83 7.53 1.64
C GLY A 53 -7.41 6.23 2.21
N ARG A 54 -6.94 5.81 3.38
CA ARG A 54 -7.47 4.62 4.07
C ARG A 54 -8.90 4.82 4.58
N TYR A 55 -9.23 6.01 5.08
CA TYR A 55 -10.61 6.34 5.44
C TYR A 55 -11.56 6.25 4.25
N ILE A 56 -11.17 6.80 3.11
CA ILE A 56 -11.92 6.69 1.86
C ILE A 56 -12.11 5.21 1.47
N SER A 57 -11.05 4.41 1.55
CA SER A 57 -11.10 2.97 1.22
C SER A 57 -12.09 2.20 2.09
N HIS A 58 -12.06 2.42 3.42
CA HIS A 58 -12.75 1.54 4.37
C HIS A 58 -14.10 2.07 4.85
N LYS A 59 -14.29 3.40 4.87
CA LYS A 59 -15.47 4.04 5.47
C LYS A 59 -16.40 4.69 4.46
N LEU A 60 -15.90 4.94 3.25
CA LEU A 60 -16.72 5.54 2.22
C LEU A 60 -17.83 4.56 1.82
N ALA A 61 -19.05 4.85 2.22
CA ALA A 61 -20.21 4.03 1.88
C ALA A 61 -20.54 4.14 0.38
N GLY A 62 -20.95 3.03 -0.23
CA GLY A 62 -21.46 3.00 -1.61
C GLY A 62 -20.39 2.72 -2.67
N ASN A 63 -20.74 2.97 -3.93
CA ASN A 63 -19.98 2.63 -5.11
C ASN A 63 -19.22 3.82 -5.71
N THR A 64 -19.05 4.92 -4.98
CA THR A 64 -18.36 6.09 -5.51
C THR A 64 -16.87 5.80 -5.61
N ARG A 65 -16.38 5.79 -6.85
CA ARG A 65 -14.97 5.59 -7.18
C ARG A 65 -14.10 6.71 -6.62
N ALA A 66 -12.90 6.39 -6.19
CA ALA A 66 -11.93 7.37 -5.73
C ALA A 66 -10.64 7.36 -6.55
N VAL A 67 -10.00 8.51 -6.61
CA VAL A 67 -8.64 8.71 -7.12
C VAL A 67 -7.87 9.57 -6.13
N SER A 68 -6.65 9.17 -5.79
CA SER A 68 -5.75 9.97 -4.94
C SER A 68 -4.57 10.47 -5.74
N PHE A 69 -4.26 11.76 -5.59
CA PHE A 69 -3.09 12.41 -6.17
C PHE A 69 -2.22 13.01 -5.08
N PHE A 70 -0.95 12.73 -5.15
CA PHE A 70 0.04 13.33 -4.25
C PHE A 70 1.40 13.43 -4.91
N MET A 71 2.24 14.32 -4.39
CA MET A 71 3.63 14.45 -4.83
C MET A 71 4.54 13.71 -3.85
N ASN A 72 5.69 13.23 -4.35
CA ASN A 72 6.75 12.75 -3.49
C ASN A 72 7.37 13.89 -2.67
N LEU A 73 8.18 13.54 -1.67
CA LEU A 73 8.74 14.52 -0.72
C LEU A 73 9.60 15.61 -1.38
N SER A 74 10.27 15.32 -2.50
CA SER A 74 11.07 16.28 -3.25
C SER A 74 10.24 17.14 -4.22
N GLY A 75 8.97 16.81 -4.47
CA GLY A 75 8.12 17.49 -5.45
C GLY A 75 8.53 17.26 -6.91
N THR A 76 9.29 16.19 -7.16
CA THR A 76 9.77 15.83 -8.52
C THR A 76 8.91 14.78 -9.19
N SER A 77 7.96 14.19 -8.45
CA SER A 77 7.07 13.15 -8.98
C SER A 77 5.64 13.38 -8.53
N LEU A 78 4.70 13.08 -9.44
CA LEU A 78 3.27 12.97 -9.17
C LEU A 78 2.88 11.50 -9.11
N ILE A 79 2.12 11.13 -8.10
CA ILE A 79 1.56 9.81 -7.94
C ILE A 79 0.05 9.88 -8.10
N MET A 80 -0.52 8.91 -8.83
CA MET A 80 -1.96 8.68 -8.94
C MET A 80 -2.28 7.26 -8.52
N LEU A 81 -3.20 7.13 -7.58
CA LEU A 81 -3.83 5.87 -7.20
C LEU A 81 -5.29 5.94 -7.66
N LEU A 82 -5.65 5.15 -8.67
CA LEU A 82 -7.00 5.12 -9.23
C LEU A 82 -7.70 3.81 -8.90
N GLU A 83 -8.80 3.86 -8.16
CA GLU A 83 -9.63 2.69 -7.89
C GLU A 83 -10.27 2.13 -9.17
N SER A 84 -10.64 0.85 -9.18
CA SER A 84 -11.51 0.29 -10.22
C SER A 84 -12.91 0.90 -10.17
N SER A 85 -13.62 0.92 -11.29
CA SER A 85 -14.99 1.44 -11.35
C SER A 85 -15.94 0.68 -10.41
N ALA A 86 -15.75 -0.62 -10.28
CA ALA A 86 -16.49 -1.49 -9.37
C ALA A 86 -15.98 -1.44 -7.91
N ARG A 87 -14.91 -0.70 -7.64
CA ARG A 87 -14.24 -0.63 -6.34
C ARG A 87 -13.79 -2.00 -5.77
N SER A 88 -13.52 -2.95 -6.63
CA SER A 88 -12.88 -4.22 -6.25
C SER A 88 -11.42 -4.03 -5.86
N THR A 89 -10.76 -3.01 -6.41
CA THR A 89 -9.42 -2.53 -6.02
C THR A 89 -9.56 -1.13 -5.46
N ARG A 90 -9.11 -0.91 -4.23
CA ARG A 90 -9.29 0.34 -3.49
C ARG A 90 -7.97 1.03 -3.20
N LEU A 91 -8.03 2.29 -2.74
CA LEU A 91 -6.83 3.10 -2.49
C LEU A 91 -5.84 2.45 -1.51
N ASP A 92 -6.32 1.71 -0.51
CA ASP A 92 -5.45 1.03 0.47
C ASP A 92 -4.55 -0.04 -0.18
N THR A 93 -5.09 -0.87 -1.08
CA THR A 93 -4.30 -1.88 -1.80
C THR A 93 -3.44 -1.26 -2.89
N LEU A 94 -3.88 -0.18 -3.54
CA LEU A 94 -3.08 0.58 -4.49
C LEU A 94 -1.91 1.30 -3.82
N GLU A 95 -2.08 1.79 -2.58
CA GLU A 95 -0.98 2.32 -1.77
C GLU A 95 0.09 1.24 -1.54
N MET A 96 -0.32 0.02 -1.27
CA MET A 96 0.60 -1.10 -1.09
C MET A 96 1.34 -1.45 -2.39
N GLN A 97 0.64 -1.46 -3.53
CA GLN A 97 1.29 -1.65 -4.83
C GLN A 97 2.28 -0.52 -5.15
N TYR A 98 1.94 0.73 -4.83
CA TYR A 98 2.86 1.85 -4.99
C TYR A 98 4.18 1.62 -4.24
N TYR A 99 4.14 1.22 -2.95
CA TYR A 99 5.37 0.91 -2.22
C TYR A 99 6.13 -0.28 -2.82
N ARG A 100 5.43 -1.29 -3.33
CA ARG A 100 6.05 -2.41 -4.04
C ARG A 100 6.77 -1.95 -5.31
N MET A 101 6.18 -1.06 -6.10
CA MET A 101 6.85 -0.48 -7.26
C MET A 101 8.17 0.20 -6.88
N LEU A 102 8.19 0.95 -5.77
CA LEU A 102 9.41 1.63 -5.32
C LEU A 102 10.54 0.67 -4.97
N ILE A 103 10.25 -0.47 -4.36
CA ILE A 103 11.28 -1.45 -3.97
C ILE A 103 11.75 -2.32 -5.14
N ARG A 104 10.96 -2.46 -6.20
CA ARG A 104 11.26 -3.26 -7.39
C ARG A 104 11.91 -2.46 -8.50
N GLU A 105 11.49 -1.23 -8.71
CA GLU A 105 12.02 -0.35 -9.74
C GLU A 105 13.26 0.41 -9.23
N SER A 106 14.44 0.04 -9.71
CA SER A 106 15.71 0.66 -9.28
C SER A 106 15.75 2.17 -9.50
N ALA A 107 15.10 2.66 -10.57
CA ALA A 107 14.98 4.09 -10.87
C ALA A 107 14.14 4.86 -9.82
N LEU A 108 13.31 4.16 -9.04
CA LEU A 108 12.47 4.74 -7.99
C LEU A 108 13.03 4.55 -6.57
N SER A 109 14.22 3.96 -6.42
CA SER A 109 14.80 3.64 -5.11
C SER A 109 15.04 4.87 -4.21
N GLU A 110 15.20 6.05 -4.80
CA GLU A 110 15.38 7.32 -4.09
C GLU A 110 14.10 8.17 -4.03
N HIS A 111 12.98 7.62 -4.51
CA HIS A 111 11.73 8.37 -4.75
C HIS A 111 11.16 9.04 -3.49
N LEU A 112 11.25 8.39 -2.33
CA LEU A 112 10.78 8.91 -1.05
C LEU A 112 11.83 9.67 -0.25
N LYS A 113 13.08 9.74 -0.73
CA LYS A 113 14.12 10.51 -0.07
C LYS A 113 13.98 12.00 -0.40
N SER A 114 14.30 12.84 0.55
CA SER A 114 14.35 14.29 0.36
C SER A 114 15.48 14.88 1.17
N ASP A 115 16.30 15.68 0.51
CA ASP A 115 17.33 16.50 1.16
C ASP A 115 16.75 17.81 1.73
N GLN A 116 15.45 18.06 1.53
CA GLN A 116 14.79 19.27 1.99
C GLN A 116 14.68 19.26 3.51
N ARG A 117 15.13 20.33 4.14
CA ARG A 117 14.84 20.59 5.54
C ARG A 117 13.35 20.78 5.72
N VAL A 118 12.76 19.93 6.54
CA VAL A 118 11.40 20.10 7.01
C VAL A 118 11.33 21.41 7.80
N LEU A 119 10.68 22.43 7.23
CA LEU A 119 10.42 23.68 7.94
C LEU A 119 9.17 23.47 8.81
N TYR A 120 9.37 23.50 10.12
CA TYR A 120 8.24 23.57 11.06
C TYR A 120 7.62 24.96 10.96
N ALA A 121 6.39 25.05 10.48
CA ALA A 121 5.64 26.29 10.56
C ALA A 121 5.41 26.64 12.05
N SER A 122 5.71 27.86 12.44
CA SER A 122 5.67 28.36 13.82
C SER A 122 4.27 28.41 14.43
N THR A 123 3.24 28.08 13.67
CA THR A 123 1.85 28.04 14.16
C THR A 123 1.13 26.84 13.57
N CYS A 124 0.63 25.97 14.48
CA CYS A 124 -0.25 24.85 14.19
C CYS A 124 0.36 23.67 13.40
N ARG A 125 1.13 22.82 14.10
CA ARG A 125 1.33 21.36 13.83
C ARG A 125 1.53 20.92 12.35
N GLY A 126 2.09 21.73 11.48
CA GLY A 126 2.26 21.39 10.07
C GLY A 126 3.72 21.39 9.68
N THR A 127 4.20 20.25 9.20
CA THR A 127 5.41 20.16 8.41
C THR A 127 5.10 20.73 7.03
N SER A 128 5.67 21.84 6.64
CA SER A 128 5.48 22.40 5.29
C SER A 128 6.65 21.97 4.41
N LEU A 129 6.36 21.26 3.33
CA LEU A 129 7.31 21.00 2.26
C LEU A 129 7.25 22.15 1.26
N VAL A 130 8.40 22.59 0.77
CA VAL A 130 8.48 23.57 -0.29
C VAL A 130 8.65 22.84 -1.61
N TYR A 131 7.61 22.88 -2.44
CA TYR A 131 7.66 22.26 -3.77
C TYR A 131 8.08 23.28 -4.83
N PRO A 132 8.83 22.87 -5.89
CA PRO A 132 9.07 23.67 -7.06
C PRO A 132 7.73 24.08 -7.72
N GLN A 133 7.52 25.39 -7.92
CA GLN A 133 6.24 25.90 -8.46
C GLN A 133 5.99 25.44 -9.90
N ASP A 134 7.04 25.30 -10.70
CA ASP A 134 6.99 24.80 -12.07
C ASP A 134 6.51 23.32 -12.10
N ASN A 135 7.06 22.47 -11.24
CA ASN A 135 6.58 21.09 -11.11
C ASN A 135 5.13 21.03 -10.64
N ALA A 136 4.74 21.84 -9.66
CA ALA A 136 3.36 21.90 -9.19
C ALA A 136 2.39 22.33 -10.32
N ALA A 137 2.79 23.27 -11.18
CA ALA A 137 2.00 23.68 -12.33
C ALA A 137 1.86 22.57 -13.38
N ILE A 138 2.97 21.86 -13.69
CA ILE A 138 2.97 20.71 -14.59
C ILE A 138 2.02 19.61 -14.05
N PHE A 139 2.18 19.24 -12.78
CA PHE A 139 1.41 18.17 -12.16
C PHE A 139 -0.07 18.52 -12.03
N SER A 140 -0.43 19.78 -11.78
CA SER A 140 -1.85 20.17 -11.76
C SER A 140 -2.52 20.02 -13.13
N GLY A 141 -1.80 20.30 -14.21
CA GLY A 141 -2.24 20.03 -15.58
C GLY A 141 -2.45 18.52 -15.84
N PHE A 142 -1.52 17.70 -15.36
CA PHE A 142 -1.64 16.22 -15.43
C PHE A 142 -2.82 15.70 -14.62
N CYS A 143 -3.03 16.13 -13.38
CA CYS A 143 -4.18 15.76 -12.58
C CYS A 143 -5.50 16.07 -13.30
N SER A 144 -5.62 17.29 -13.86
CA SER A 144 -6.80 17.70 -14.62
C SER A 144 -7.07 16.81 -15.83
N LYS A 145 -6.01 16.43 -16.57
CA LYS A 145 -6.13 15.51 -17.70
C LYS A 145 -6.46 14.09 -17.26
N ALA A 146 -5.76 13.57 -16.26
CA ALA A 146 -5.99 12.24 -15.72
C ALA A 146 -7.43 12.08 -15.21
N ILE A 147 -7.99 13.07 -14.48
CA ILE A 147 -9.39 13.03 -14.02
C ILE A 147 -10.37 12.86 -15.19
N LYS A 148 -10.11 13.46 -16.34
CA LYS A 148 -10.96 13.28 -17.53
C LYS A 148 -10.83 11.87 -18.10
N GLU A 149 -9.62 11.30 -18.11
CA GLU A 149 -9.35 9.95 -18.59
C GLU A 149 -9.93 8.87 -17.66
N THR A 150 -9.96 9.12 -16.34
CA THR A 150 -10.55 8.19 -15.38
C THR A 150 -12.05 7.95 -15.59
N GLN A 151 -12.75 8.88 -16.24
CA GLN A 151 -14.19 8.74 -16.50
C GLN A 151 -14.50 7.63 -17.53
N VAL A 152 -13.53 7.24 -18.34
CA VAL A 152 -13.70 6.21 -19.38
C VAL A 152 -12.96 4.91 -19.09
N SER A 153 -12.04 4.91 -18.13
CA SER A 153 -11.32 3.71 -17.69
C SER A 153 -12.11 2.97 -16.61
N GLU A 154 -12.21 1.65 -16.70
CA GLU A 154 -12.84 0.81 -15.67
C GLU A 154 -11.82 0.22 -14.69
N GLU A 155 -10.56 0.12 -15.10
CA GLU A 155 -9.51 -0.54 -14.36
C GLU A 155 -8.91 0.34 -13.27
N ALA A 156 -8.39 -0.29 -12.23
CA ALA A 156 -7.57 0.36 -11.22
C ALA A 156 -6.13 0.48 -11.73
N SER A 157 -5.42 1.52 -11.28
CA SER A 157 -4.01 1.67 -11.61
C SER A 157 -3.23 2.48 -10.57
N VAL A 158 -1.93 2.21 -10.52
CA VAL A 158 -0.92 3.05 -9.88
C VAL A 158 -0.09 3.67 -10.98
N SER A 159 -0.01 5.00 -11.04
CA SER A 159 0.86 5.71 -11.99
C SER A 159 1.77 6.68 -11.26
N ILE A 160 3.03 6.71 -11.65
CA ILE A 160 4.06 7.62 -11.14
C ILE A 160 4.64 8.38 -12.32
N TRP A 161 4.52 9.70 -12.33
CA TRP A 161 5.19 10.57 -13.30
C TRP A 161 6.37 11.24 -12.63
N VAL A 162 7.56 11.06 -13.19
CA VAL A 162 8.82 11.63 -12.69
C VAL A 162 9.30 12.69 -13.66
N VAL A 163 9.50 13.92 -13.16
CA VAL A 163 10.12 15.02 -13.91
C VAL A 163 11.63 14.93 -13.72
N ASN A 164 12.36 14.76 -14.81
CA ASN A 164 13.81 14.76 -14.85
C ASN A 164 14.30 15.80 -15.87
N GLY A 165 14.60 17.01 -15.40
CA GLY A 165 14.87 18.18 -16.25
C GLY A 165 13.65 18.54 -17.09
N LEU A 166 13.76 18.40 -18.42
CA LEU A 166 12.65 18.62 -19.36
C LEU A 166 11.96 17.33 -19.80
N ALA A 167 12.42 16.18 -19.32
CA ALA A 167 11.81 14.88 -19.58
C ALA A 167 10.76 14.54 -18.54
N LEU A 168 9.75 13.79 -18.98
CA LEU A 168 8.73 13.20 -18.11
C LEU A 168 8.72 11.69 -18.35
N GLU A 169 9.03 10.95 -17.32
CA GLU A 169 8.99 9.49 -17.33
C GLU A 169 7.71 9.01 -16.64
N ARG A 170 7.13 7.89 -17.09
CA ARG A 170 5.93 7.30 -16.48
C ARG A 170 6.20 5.85 -16.14
N TYR A 171 5.90 5.50 -14.91
CA TYR A 171 5.81 4.13 -14.40
C TYR A 171 4.34 3.84 -14.10
N GLU A 172 3.84 2.69 -14.54
CA GLU A 172 2.44 2.34 -14.35
C GLU A 172 2.27 0.85 -14.15
N GLU A 173 1.43 0.48 -13.17
CA GLU A 173 0.95 -0.88 -12.96
C GLU A 173 -0.59 -0.88 -12.89
N LEU A 174 -1.22 -1.94 -13.41
CA LEU A 174 -2.65 -2.18 -13.19
C LEU A 174 -2.89 -2.57 -11.73
N GLY A 175 -4.03 -2.14 -11.20
CA GLY A 175 -4.41 -2.44 -9.83
C GLY A 175 -4.77 -3.92 -9.65
N GLU A 176 -4.20 -4.55 -8.63
CA GLU A 176 -4.49 -5.93 -8.25
C GLU A 176 -5.69 -6.01 -7.31
N ILE A 177 -6.48 -7.07 -7.45
CA ILE A 177 -7.48 -7.44 -6.45
C ILE A 177 -6.78 -8.35 -5.44
N PHE A 178 -6.50 -7.83 -4.25
CA PHE A 178 -5.87 -8.60 -3.18
C PHE A 178 -6.82 -9.67 -2.66
N GLU A 179 -6.30 -10.87 -2.42
CA GLU A 179 -7.04 -11.89 -1.68
C GLU A 179 -7.20 -11.46 -0.21
N GLU A 180 -8.40 -11.64 0.33
CA GLU A 180 -8.69 -11.28 1.72
C GLU A 180 -9.06 -12.54 2.53
N VAL A 181 -8.32 -12.79 3.60
CA VAL A 181 -8.52 -13.91 4.51
C VAL A 181 -8.69 -13.38 5.93
N ALA A 182 -9.79 -13.76 6.57
CA ALA A 182 -9.98 -13.48 8.00
C ALA A 182 -9.12 -14.43 8.85
N CYS A 183 -8.36 -13.85 9.78
CA CYS A 183 -7.53 -14.61 10.72
C CYS A 183 -7.68 -13.98 12.11
N ASP A 184 -8.41 -14.65 13.02
CA ASP A 184 -8.80 -14.13 14.32
C ASP A 184 -9.48 -12.75 14.24
N SER A 185 -8.88 -11.74 14.86
CA SER A 185 -9.38 -10.35 14.83
C SER A 185 -8.79 -9.52 13.69
N TRP A 186 -7.98 -10.12 12.81
CA TRP A 186 -7.29 -9.47 11.71
C TRP A 186 -7.83 -9.91 10.34
N HIS A 187 -7.66 -9.04 9.35
CA HIS A 187 -7.84 -9.35 7.95
C HIS A 187 -6.48 -9.36 7.27
N MET A 188 -6.17 -10.45 6.59
CA MET A 188 -4.95 -10.56 5.80
C MET A 188 -5.27 -10.21 4.36
N LYS A 189 -4.64 -9.20 3.80
CA LYS A 189 -4.75 -8.84 2.38
C LYS A 189 -3.46 -9.20 1.66
N ILE A 190 -3.56 -10.12 0.71
CA ILE A 190 -2.40 -10.71 0.05
C ILE A 190 -2.43 -10.35 -1.43
N SER A 191 -1.34 -9.80 -1.93
CA SER A 191 -1.18 -9.55 -3.36
C SER A 191 -1.17 -10.86 -4.14
N PRO A 192 -1.97 -10.99 -5.21
CA PRO A 192 -1.96 -12.17 -6.08
C PRO A 192 -0.56 -12.41 -6.69
N THR A 193 0.16 -11.35 -7.06
CA THR A 193 1.54 -11.46 -7.55
C THR A 193 2.47 -12.12 -6.53
N VAL A 194 2.26 -11.89 -5.23
CA VAL A 194 3.02 -12.59 -4.19
C VAL A 194 2.67 -14.06 -4.17
N LEU A 195 1.38 -14.42 -4.17
CA LEU A 195 0.96 -15.81 -4.18
C LEU A 195 1.51 -16.57 -5.38
N GLU A 196 1.45 -16.01 -6.57
CA GLU A 196 2.03 -16.60 -7.78
C GLU A 196 3.54 -16.84 -7.62
N LYS A 197 4.27 -15.87 -7.05
CA LYS A 197 5.69 -16.01 -6.75
C LYS A 197 5.95 -17.18 -5.77
N LEU A 198 5.20 -17.24 -4.68
CA LEU A 198 5.35 -18.29 -3.67
C LEU A 198 5.05 -19.69 -4.25
N TYR A 199 3.96 -19.82 -5.02
CA TYR A 199 3.63 -21.10 -5.71
C TYR A 199 4.72 -21.52 -6.69
N SER A 200 5.25 -20.59 -7.48
CA SER A 200 6.36 -20.87 -8.40
C SER A 200 7.62 -21.33 -7.66
N GLN A 201 7.94 -20.71 -6.54
CA GLN A 201 9.09 -21.13 -5.71
C GLN A 201 8.90 -22.54 -5.14
N ARG A 202 7.69 -22.83 -4.61
CA ARG A 202 7.35 -24.17 -4.14
C ARG A 202 7.53 -25.21 -5.25
N GLU A 203 6.96 -25.00 -6.43
CA GLU A 203 7.04 -25.94 -7.55
C GLU A 203 8.48 -26.23 -7.99
N ASN A 204 9.33 -25.19 -8.00
CA ASN A 204 10.73 -25.31 -8.36
C ASN A 204 11.57 -26.11 -7.34
N LYS A 205 11.06 -26.30 -6.12
CA LYS A 205 11.78 -26.96 -5.02
C LYS A 205 11.29 -28.37 -4.69
N LEU A 206 10.14 -28.76 -5.24
CA LEU A 206 9.59 -30.10 -5.03
C LEU A 206 10.64 -31.20 -5.31
N PRO A 207 10.71 -32.26 -4.49
CA PRO A 207 9.81 -32.59 -3.38
C PRO A 207 10.18 -31.94 -2.03
N ASN A 208 11.12 -31.01 -2.00
CA ASN A 208 11.54 -30.35 -0.77
C ASN A 208 10.60 -29.19 -0.40
N GLU A 209 10.47 -28.95 0.89
CA GLU A 209 9.92 -27.73 1.42
C GLU A 209 10.87 -26.56 1.15
N THR A 210 10.33 -25.39 0.93
CA THR A 210 11.06 -24.15 0.80
C THR A 210 10.28 -23.03 1.49
N GLY A 211 10.90 -21.87 1.67
CA GLY A 211 10.24 -20.77 2.36
C GLY A 211 10.99 -19.46 2.23
N GLY A 212 10.66 -18.54 3.10
CA GLY A 212 11.27 -17.21 3.14
C GLY A 212 10.54 -16.29 4.08
N ILE A 213 10.73 -14.99 3.89
CA ILE A 213 10.04 -13.99 4.70
C ILE A 213 9.01 -13.23 3.88
N LEU A 214 7.96 -12.79 4.58
CA LEU A 214 6.88 -11.98 4.04
C LEU A 214 7.16 -10.52 4.33
N ILE A 215 6.97 -9.68 3.32
CA ILE A 215 7.13 -8.23 3.38
C ILE A 215 5.77 -7.57 3.23
N GLY A 216 5.51 -6.59 4.09
CA GLY A 216 4.22 -5.90 4.09
C GLY A 216 4.12 -4.84 5.16
N THR A 217 2.90 -4.59 5.64
CA THR A 217 2.63 -3.61 6.70
C THR A 217 1.37 -3.94 7.47
N TYR A 218 1.21 -3.32 8.64
CA TYR A 218 0.04 -3.44 9.49
C TYR A 218 -0.76 -2.13 9.55
N ASP A 219 -2.06 -2.21 9.34
CA ASP A 219 -3.01 -1.14 9.63
C ASP A 219 -3.76 -1.47 10.92
N PHE A 220 -3.28 -0.95 12.03
CA PHE A 220 -3.88 -1.17 13.36
C PHE A 220 -5.25 -0.51 13.52
N ALA A 221 -5.54 0.54 12.75
CA ALA A 221 -6.83 1.22 12.84
C ALA A 221 -7.97 0.37 12.26
N HIS A 222 -7.64 -0.55 11.36
CA HIS A 222 -8.60 -1.42 10.69
C HIS A 222 -8.34 -2.91 10.93
N ASN A 223 -7.30 -3.26 11.71
CA ASN A 223 -6.84 -4.64 11.94
C ASN A 223 -6.56 -5.37 10.62
N ILE A 224 -5.80 -4.73 9.72
CA ILE A 224 -5.42 -5.32 8.44
C ILE A 224 -3.91 -5.52 8.40
N CYS A 225 -3.48 -6.72 7.97
CA CYS A 225 -2.10 -6.98 7.58
C CYS A 225 -2.05 -7.14 6.07
N TYR A 226 -1.24 -6.32 5.41
CA TYR A 226 -0.98 -6.42 3.97
C TYR A 226 0.29 -7.20 3.72
N ILE A 227 0.22 -8.24 2.89
CA ILE A 227 1.35 -9.01 2.38
C ILE A 227 1.57 -8.59 0.93
N VAL A 228 2.67 -7.92 0.67
CA VAL A 228 2.90 -7.12 -0.55
C VAL A 228 4.03 -7.66 -1.39
N ASP A 229 5.05 -8.27 -0.75
CA ASP A 229 6.18 -8.93 -1.37
C ASP A 229 6.72 -10.04 -0.47
N SER A 230 7.72 -10.76 -0.97
CA SER A 230 8.46 -11.78 -0.22
C SER A 230 9.95 -11.73 -0.55
N ILE A 231 10.78 -12.10 0.40
CA ILE A 231 12.19 -12.40 0.17
C ILE A 231 12.35 -13.92 0.15
N ASP A 232 13.07 -14.39 -0.85
CA ASP A 232 13.26 -15.80 -1.15
C ASP A 232 14.09 -16.50 -0.07
N SER A 233 14.09 -17.83 -0.10
CA SER A 233 14.91 -18.68 0.76
C SER A 233 16.39 -18.27 0.68
N PRO A 234 17.02 -17.91 1.80
CA PRO A 234 18.45 -17.61 1.84
C PRO A 234 19.31 -18.81 1.38
N SER A 235 20.49 -18.49 0.86
CA SER A 235 21.41 -19.51 0.31
C SER A 235 21.97 -20.50 1.34
N ASP A 236 21.88 -20.17 2.62
CA ASP A 236 22.27 -20.99 3.77
C ASP A 236 21.06 -21.71 4.41
N SER A 237 19.91 -21.72 3.75
CA SER A 237 18.73 -22.48 4.20
C SER A 237 18.92 -23.97 3.94
N GLU A 238 18.27 -24.80 4.77
CA GLU A 238 18.21 -26.24 4.59
C GLU A 238 16.81 -26.65 4.18
N GLU A 239 16.71 -27.34 3.03
CA GLU A 239 15.45 -27.69 2.39
C GLU A 239 15.34 -29.21 2.27
N TYR A 240 14.36 -29.81 2.97
CA TYR A 240 14.11 -31.25 3.01
C TYR A 240 12.66 -31.56 2.62
N PRO A 241 12.31 -32.81 2.26
CA PRO A 241 10.92 -33.16 1.90
C PRO A 241 9.90 -33.00 3.04
N ASN A 242 10.34 -32.83 4.27
CA ASN A 242 9.50 -32.74 5.47
C ASN A 242 9.97 -31.71 6.48
N ALA A 243 10.86 -30.80 6.09
CA ALA A 243 11.33 -29.71 6.93
C ALA A 243 11.98 -28.61 6.10
N TYR A 244 11.73 -27.39 6.50
CA TYR A 244 12.44 -26.20 6.01
C TYR A 244 13.08 -25.47 7.18
N ILE A 245 14.39 -25.28 7.12
CA ILE A 245 15.14 -24.49 8.10
C ILE A 245 15.66 -23.24 7.41
N ARG A 246 15.07 -22.11 7.74
CA ARG A 246 15.40 -20.82 7.13
C ARG A 246 16.80 -20.37 7.54
N GLY A 247 17.65 -20.06 6.56
CA GLY A 247 18.93 -19.39 6.72
C GLY A 247 18.79 -17.92 7.08
N HIS A 248 19.93 -17.23 7.09
CA HIS A 248 20.01 -15.82 7.48
C HIS A 248 20.78 -14.93 6.50
N ASN A 249 21.50 -15.56 5.54
CA ASN A 249 22.37 -14.82 4.62
C ASN A 249 21.62 -13.75 3.81
N GLY A 250 22.04 -12.49 3.97
CA GLY A 250 21.50 -11.35 3.22
C GLY A 250 20.12 -10.84 3.67
N LEU A 251 19.38 -11.58 4.50
CA LEU A 251 18.00 -11.20 4.88
C LEU A 251 17.93 -9.84 5.57
N LYS A 252 18.80 -9.60 6.54
CA LYS A 252 18.79 -8.34 7.28
C LYS A 252 19.06 -7.15 6.36
N ASP A 253 20.04 -7.28 5.47
CA ASP A 253 20.42 -6.20 4.54
C ASP A 253 19.29 -5.93 3.55
N GLU A 254 18.59 -6.98 3.08
CA GLU A 254 17.49 -6.82 2.15
C GLU A 254 16.24 -6.22 2.82
N VAL A 255 15.89 -6.63 4.05
CA VAL A 255 14.82 -5.99 4.83
C VAL A 255 15.15 -4.52 5.06
N MET A 256 16.37 -4.21 5.49
CA MET A 256 16.82 -2.82 5.68
C MET A 256 16.75 -2.01 4.38
N ARG A 257 17.11 -2.61 3.24
CA ARG A 257 16.97 -1.96 1.91
C ARG A 257 15.52 -1.60 1.64
N ILE A 258 14.60 -2.55 1.84
CA ILE A 258 13.16 -2.35 1.65
C ILE A 258 12.62 -1.26 2.57
N GLU A 259 12.95 -1.31 3.85
CA GLU A 259 12.56 -0.30 4.84
C GLU A 259 13.08 1.09 4.48
N ASN A 260 14.34 1.18 4.04
CA ASN A 260 14.93 2.46 3.64
C ASN A 260 14.25 3.05 2.40
N ILE A 261 13.96 2.25 1.37
CA ILE A 261 13.31 2.71 0.15
C ILE A 261 11.86 3.12 0.43
N SER A 262 11.13 2.34 1.23
CA SER A 262 9.73 2.61 1.57
C SER A 262 9.56 3.56 2.76
N ILE A 263 10.65 4.06 3.35
CA ILE A 263 10.65 4.88 4.59
C ILE A 263 9.83 4.19 5.71
N GLY A 264 10.05 2.87 5.88
CA GLY A 264 9.39 2.06 6.90
C GLY A 264 7.91 1.75 6.62
N ASN A 265 7.39 2.10 5.43
CA ASN A 265 6.01 1.71 5.07
C ASN A 265 5.89 0.23 4.72
N LEU A 266 6.98 -0.41 4.29
CA LEU A 266 7.08 -1.86 4.17
C LEU A 266 8.17 -2.38 5.09
N THR A 267 7.87 -3.47 5.78
CA THR A 267 8.78 -4.14 6.70
C THR A 267 8.53 -5.65 6.71
N TYR A 268 9.29 -6.38 7.52
CA TYR A 268 9.02 -7.78 7.84
C TYR A 268 7.68 -7.93 8.57
N VAL A 269 6.80 -8.79 8.05
CA VAL A 269 5.50 -9.09 8.68
C VAL A 269 5.37 -10.54 9.10
N GLY A 270 6.26 -11.43 8.65
CA GLY A 270 6.22 -12.82 9.01
C GLY A 270 7.05 -13.73 8.11
N GLU A 271 6.80 -15.01 8.20
CA GLU A 271 7.50 -16.03 7.43
C GLU A 271 6.51 -16.90 6.65
N TRP A 272 6.99 -17.53 5.60
CA TRP A 272 6.25 -18.54 4.88
C TRP A 272 7.11 -19.76 4.62
N HIS A 273 6.48 -20.93 4.52
CA HIS A 273 7.09 -22.13 3.97
C HIS A 273 6.05 -22.95 3.22
N SER A 274 6.54 -23.89 2.43
CA SER A 274 5.68 -24.78 1.63
C SER A 274 5.70 -26.20 2.16
N HIS A 275 4.55 -26.86 2.05
CA HIS A 275 4.48 -28.32 2.19
C HIS A 275 4.43 -28.97 0.80
N PRO A 276 5.07 -30.14 0.58
CA PRO A 276 4.99 -30.86 -0.70
C PRO A 276 3.57 -31.35 -1.01
N SER A 277 2.78 -31.64 0.04
CA SER A 277 1.37 -32.05 -0.07
C SER A 277 0.41 -30.86 -0.07
N ASN A 278 -0.90 -31.16 -0.15
CA ASN A 278 -1.94 -30.15 0.01
C ASN A 278 -2.38 -29.93 1.47
N ASP A 279 -1.68 -30.56 2.44
CA ASP A 279 -1.96 -30.35 3.87
C ASP A 279 -1.21 -29.11 4.37
N THR A 280 -1.95 -28.07 4.70
CA THR A 280 -1.42 -26.80 5.22
C THR A 280 -1.62 -26.65 6.73
N ARG A 281 -1.95 -27.74 7.44
CA ARG A 281 -2.02 -27.71 8.91
C ARG A 281 -0.62 -27.58 9.49
N PRO A 282 -0.41 -26.72 10.48
CA PRO A 282 0.90 -26.56 11.09
C PRO A 282 1.30 -27.83 11.85
N SER A 283 2.54 -28.23 11.69
CA SER A 283 3.20 -29.26 12.50
C SER A 283 3.53 -28.74 13.90
N GLY A 284 4.06 -29.61 14.77
CA GLY A 284 4.57 -29.18 16.07
C GLY A 284 5.71 -28.18 15.97
N ASP A 285 6.60 -28.37 14.99
CA ASP A 285 7.74 -27.47 14.75
C ASP A 285 7.28 -26.11 14.18
N ASP A 286 6.27 -26.12 13.31
CA ASP A 286 5.66 -24.87 12.79
C ASP A 286 5.03 -24.02 13.91
N LEU A 287 4.40 -24.67 14.90
CA LEU A 287 3.84 -23.97 16.06
C LEU A 287 4.94 -23.37 16.94
N ILE A 288 6.08 -24.03 17.07
CA ILE A 288 7.25 -23.48 17.76
C ILE A 288 7.82 -22.28 16.98
N LEU A 289 7.93 -22.41 15.66
CA LEU A 289 8.34 -21.31 14.78
C LEU A 289 7.40 -20.10 14.90
N LEU A 290 6.08 -20.34 14.79
CA LEU A 290 5.07 -19.28 14.93
C LEU A 290 5.21 -18.53 16.28
N LYS A 291 5.46 -19.28 17.35
CA LYS A 291 5.71 -18.67 18.67
C LYS A 291 6.95 -17.79 18.65
N SER A 292 8.04 -18.23 18.03
CA SER A 292 9.29 -17.45 17.92
C SER A 292 9.10 -16.18 17.09
N ILE A 293 8.39 -16.28 15.96
CA ILE A 293 8.00 -15.14 15.12
C ILE A 293 7.19 -14.13 15.96
N SER A 294 6.22 -14.64 16.71
CA SER A 294 5.34 -13.80 17.53
C SER A 294 6.09 -13.08 18.64
N GLU A 295 7.01 -13.75 19.32
CA GLU A 295 7.85 -13.13 20.35
C GLU A 295 8.72 -12.01 19.77
N PHE A 296 9.27 -12.21 18.58
CA PHE A 296 10.06 -11.20 17.88
C PHE A 296 9.21 -9.99 17.44
N THR A 297 8.12 -10.22 16.73
CA THR A 297 7.25 -9.14 16.19
C THR A 297 6.50 -8.43 17.29
N TYR A 298 6.10 -9.14 18.36
CA TYR A 298 5.43 -8.53 19.51
C TYR A 298 6.31 -7.51 20.24
N SER A 299 7.62 -7.74 20.28
CA SER A 299 8.56 -6.73 20.83
C SER A 299 8.50 -5.40 20.06
N GLN A 300 8.00 -5.42 18.84
CA GLN A 300 7.78 -4.26 17.98
C GLN A 300 6.31 -3.80 17.94
N GLY A 301 5.43 -4.45 18.72
CA GLY A 301 4.00 -4.14 18.77
C GLY A 301 3.16 -4.80 17.69
N ASN A 302 3.72 -5.73 16.90
CA ASN A 302 3.06 -6.38 15.76
C ASN A 302 2.67 -7.81 16.07
N PRO A 303 1.58 -8.38 15.50
CA PRO A 303 1.33 -9.81 15.52
C PRO A 303 2.36 -10.55 14.66
N GLY A 304 2.67 -11.79 15.00
CA GLY A 304 3.52 -12.64 14.16
C GLY A 304 2.68 -13.37 13.12
N CYS A 305 3.08 -13.34 11.84
CA CYS A 305 2.39 -14.01 10.76
C CYS A 305 3.22 -15.18 10.23
N MET A 306 2.57 -16.34 10.06
CA MET A 306 3.15 -17.50 9.37
C MET A 306 2.17 -18.00 8.31
N MET A 307 2.65 -18.19 7.08
CA MET A 307 1.89 -18.76 5.98
C MET A 307 2.46 -20.13 5.62
N ILE A 308 1.58 -21.13 5.51
CA ILE A 308 1.93 -22.47 5.03
C ILE A 308 1.27 -22.68 3.67
N LEU A 309 2.07 -22.96 2.65
CA LEU A 309 1.63 -23.11 1.27
C LEU A 309 1.56 -24.60 0.89
N GLY A 310 0.39 -25.09 0.51
CA GLY A 310 0.16 -26.42 -0.05
C GLY A 310 0.21 -26.44 -1.58
N GLU A 311 -0.29 -27.51 -2.20
CA GLU A 311 -0.33 -27.64 -3.67
C GLU A 311 -1.27 -26.62 -4.34
N ARG A 312 -2.46 -26.39 -3.75
CA ARG A 312 -3.52 -25.54 -4.33
C ARG A 312 -4.21 -24.64 -3.30
N ASN A 313 -3.71 -24.63 -2.11
CA ASN A 313 -4.24 -23.89 -0.98
C ASN A 313 -3.13 -23.37 -0.11
N TYR A 314 -3.47 -22.47 0.78
CA TYR A 314 -2.57 -22.00 1.82
C TYR A 314 -3.35 -21.80 3.12
N SER A 315 -2.65 -21.73 4.21
CA SER A 315 -3.18 -21.29 5.50
C SER A 315 -2.34 -20.18 6.09
N ILE A 316 -2.98 -19.31 6.86
CA ILE A 316 -2.30 -18.22 7.57
C ILE A 316 -2.59 -18.38 9.05
N HIS A 317 -1.55 -18.26 9.85
CA HIS A 317 -1.58 -18.37 11.29
C HIS A 317 -1.02 -17.08 11.89
N LEU A 318 -1.76 -16.48 12.80
CA LEU A 318 -1.30 -15.36 13.59
C LEU A 318 -0.96 -15.81 15.00
N GLY A 319 0.25 -15.52 15.42
CA GLY A 319 0.62 -15.65 16.81
C GLY A 319 0.19 -14.39 17.56
N CYS A 320 -0.89 -14.54 18.33
CA CYS A 320 -1.30 -13.54 19.32
C CYS A 320 -0.87 -14.00 20.71
N ARG A 321 -0.64 -13.06 21.62
CA ARG A 321 -0.40 -13.39 23.02
C ARG A 321 -1.68 -13.76 23.72
#